data_78c1f37111cb7c4f35a1840c6954f96e
#
_entry.id   78c1f37111cb7c4f35a1840c6954f96e
#
_cell.length_a   1.000
_cell.length_b   1.000
_cell.length_c   1.000
_cell.angle_alpha   90.00
_cell.angle_beta   90.00
_cell.angle_gamma   90.00
#
_symmetry.space_group_name_H-M   'P 1'
#
loop_
_entity.id
_entity.type
_entity.pdbx_description
1 polymer ?
#
loop_
_entity_poly.entity_id
_entity_poly.type
_entity_poly.pdbx_seq_one_letter_code
_entity_poly.pdbx_strand_id
1 'polypeptide(L)'
;MKYIYATLLSTFLLTSCAETEIRTLEDVLKNGSIGELRAKKQEIEMTQQIFEAQLAALKEAIAALDTLKKLPLVSTFKTNKQAFKHYLELQGNVQTKQNVLIYPEFAGVLEKVLVAKGEKVQKGQVLALINNGGMTEQLAQLEAKAALSKTTFERQERLWAQKIGSEIQYLQAETAYQADQNAVKHLKSQLAKTNITAPFDGTIDDVIKEEGTVVAPGMNSEVFRIVNLSKMYIETEVPENFIASIRKGKSASVYFPILGKKVTTTVKQVGNFINPSNRSFKIEIDLPNTTGIFKPNLTARVQLNDYTNPNAVLIPQSII
;
A
#
# COMPACT_ATOMS: atom_id res chain seq x y z
N MET A 1 69.60 -23.30 -91.44
CA MET A 1 71.02 -23.10 -91.71
C MET A 1 71.72 -22.68 -90.45
N LYS A 2 72.63 -23.49 -90.05
CA LYS A 2 73.95 -23.22 -89.47
C LYS A 2 73.95 -22.72 -88.02
N TYR A 3 74.28 -23.60 -87.09
CA TYR A 3 75.67 -23.84 -86.58
C TYR A 3 76.18 -22.60 -85.84
N ILE A 4 76.73 -22.55 -84.69
CA ILE A 4 77.80 -23.38 -84.10
C ILE A 4 78.16 -22.84 -82.68
N TYR A 5 78.56 -23.76 -81.85
CA TYR A 5 79.55 -23.68 -80.75
C TYR A 5 79.25 -22.82 -79.51
N ALA A 6 79.38 -23.25 -78.45
CA ALA A 6 80.14 -24.26 -77.71
C ALA A 6 80.80 -23.59 -76.49
N THR A 7 80.77 -24.36 -75.49
CA THR A 7 81.79 -24.45 -74.40
C THR A 7 81.87 -23.44 -73.26
N LEU A 8 81.58 -24.01 -72.14
CA LEU A 8 82.48 -24.15 -70.99
C LEU A 8 82.68 -22.92 -70.14
N LEU A 9 82.22 -22.90 -68.98
CA LEU A 9 83.07 -22.93 -67.78
C LEU A 9 82.23 -23.08 -66.52
N SER A 10 82.50 -24.18 -65.87
CA SER A 10 82.19 -24.45 -64.47
C SER A 10 82.69 -23.35 -63.54
N THR A 11 81.83 -22.84 -62.66
CA THR A 11 82.27 -22.42 -61.36
C THR A 11 81.17 -22.70 -60.38
N PHE A 12 81.45 -23.53 -59.51
CA PHE A 12 80.90 -23.97 -58.28
C PHE A 12 80.65 -22.74 -57.33
N LEU A 13 79.44 -22.45 -56.99
CA LEU A 13 79.13 -21.67 -55.79
C LEU A 13 78.01 -22.39 -55.08
N LEU A 14 78.44 -23.15 -54.09
CA LEU A 14 77.60 -23.63 -52.98
C LEU A 14 77.04 -22.44 -52.25
N THR A 15 75.78 -22.12 -52.51
CA THR A 15 75.00 -21.26 -51.53
C THR A 15 74.15 -22.22 -50.73
N SER A 16 74.59 -22.40 -49.54
CA SER A 16 73.84 -23.03 -48.43
C SER A 16 72.40 -22.52 -48.39
N CYS A 17 71.42 -23.33 -48.78
CA CYS A 17 70.05 -23.16 -48.34
C CYS A 17 70.01 -23.47 -46.85
N ALA A 18 70.00 -22.43 -46.05
CA ALA A 18 69.51 -22.59 -44.67
C ALA A 18 68.06 -22.96 -44.79
N GLU A 19 67.72 -24.24 -44.60
CA GLU A 19 66.34 -24.63 -44.21
C GLU A 19 65.96 -23.94 -42.97
N THR A 20 65.20 -22.82 -43.09
CA THR A 20 64.50 -22.26 -42.00
C THR A 20 63.43 -23.31 -41.69
N GLU A 21 63.68 -24.12 -40.67
CA GLU A 21 62.64 -24.92 -40.02
C GLU A 21 61.43 -24.00 -39.69
N ILE A 22 60.38 -24.19 -40.46
CA ILE A 22 59.11 -23.51 -40.23
C ILE A 22 58.59 -24.10 -38.93
N ARG A 23 58.93 -23.51 -37.82
CA ARG A 23 58.43 -23.89 -36.48
C ARG A 23 56.91 -23.76 -36.49
N THR A 24 56.24 -24.78 -36.06
CA THR A 24 54.79 -24.77 -35.94
C THR A 24 54.37 -23.78 -34.84
N LEU A 25 53.12 -23.32 -34.89
CA LEU A 25 52.59 -22.42 -33.86
C LEU A 25 52.75 -23.03 -32.45
N GLU A 26 52.57 -24.34 -32.31
CA GLU A 26 52.70 -25.04 -31.03
C GLU A 26 54.16 -25.02 -30.50
N ASP A 27 55.12 -25.18 -31.40
CA ASP A 27 56.55 -25.10 -31.00
C ASP A 27 56.95 -23.72 -30.54
N VAL A 28 56.46 -22.69 -31.23
CA VAL A 28 56.74 -21.28 -30.82
C VAL A 28 56.06 -20.93 -29.53
N LEU A 29 54.85 -21.47 -29.24
CA LEU A 29 54.13 -21.27 -27.98
C LEU A 29 54.80 -21.93 -26.77
N LYS A 30 55.46 -23.12 -27.00
CA LYS A 30 56.09 -23.88 -25.92
C LYS A 30 57.53 -23.43 -25.61
N ASN A 31 58.28 -23.09 -26.64
CA ASN A 31 59.73 -22.88 -26.51
C ASN A 31 60.25 -21.57 -27.17
N GLY A 32 59.33 -20.72 -27.66
CA GLY A 32 59.72 -19.51 -28.39
C GLY A 32 60.07 -18.34 -27.50
N SER A 33 61.03 -17.52 -27.94
CA SER A 33 61.36 -16.24 -27.34
C SER A 33 60.26 -15.20 -27.63
N ILE A 34 60.20 -14.11 -26.82
CA ILE A 34 59.24 -13.02 -27.04
C ILE A 34 59.33 -12.43 -28.46
N GLY A 35 60.53 -12.42 -29.07
CA GLY A 35 60.72 -11.96 -30.43
C GLY A 35 60.03 -12.89 -31.47
N GLU A 36 60.20 -14.20 -31.33
CA GLU A 36 59.60 -15.20 -32.19
C GLU A 36 58.06 -15.23 -32.03
N LEU A 37 57.56 -15.06 -30.83
CA LEU A 37 56.11 -14.94 -30.57
C LEU A 37 55.52 -13.72 -31.27
N ARG A 38 56.19 -12.59 -31.22
CA ARG A 38 55.75 -11.37 -31.92
C ARG A 38 55.80 -11.53 -33.45
N ALA A 39 56.86 -12.13 -33.95
CA ALA A 39 57.01 -12.39 -35.39
C ALA A 39 55.90 -13.34 -35.89
N LYS A 40 55.64 -14.43 -35.15
CA LYS A 40 54.57 -15.39 -35.50
C LYS A 40 53.18 -14.77 -35.40
N LYS A 41 52.95 -13.92 -34.39
CA LYS A 41 51.70 -13.11 -34.29
C LYS A 41 51.52 -12.25 -35.54
N GLN A 42 52.56 -11.52 -35.95
CA GLN A 42 52.49 -10.63 -37.11
C GLN A 42 52.27 -11.42 -38.42
N GLU A 43 52.87 -12.62 -38.58
CA GLU A 43 52.61 -13.51 -39.69
C GLU A 43 51.15 -13.96 -39.75
N ILE A 44 50.56 -14.33 -38.61
CA ILE A 44 49.16 -14.72 -38.49
C ILE A 44 48.25 -13.54 -38.81
N GLU A 45 48.54 -12.35 -38.28
CA GLU A 45 47.76 -11.14 -38.55
C GLU A 45 47.79 -10.76 -40.05
N MET A 46 48.92 -10.86 -40.69
CA MET A 46 49.02 -10.65 -42.14
C MET A 46 48.22 -11.71 -42.93
N THR A 47 48.30 -12.97 -42.52
CA THR A 47 47.53 -14.05 -43.13
C THR A 47 46.03 -13.86 -42.96
N GLN A 48 45.61 -13.42 -41.79
CA GLN A 48 44.21 -13.07 -41.51
C GLN A 48 43.72 -11.91 -42.42
N GLN A 49 44.50 -10.86 -42.58
CA GLN A 49 44.15 -9.76 -43.49
C GLN A 49 44.01 -10.24 -44.94
N ILE A 50 44.87 -11.13 -45.39
CA ILE A 50 44.77 -11.71 -46.73
C ILE A 50 43.50 -12.53 -46.87
N PHE A 51 43.16 -13.37 -45.88
CA PHE A 51 41.94 -14.14 -45.89
C PHE A 51 40.68 -13.26 -45.82
N GLU A 52 40.69 -12.21 -45.04
CA GLU A 52 39.59 -11.24 -44.98
C GLU A 52 39.37 -10.52 -46.30
N ALA A 53 40.46 -10.13 -46.98
CA ALA A 53 40.37 -9.53 -48.30
C ALA A 53 39.85 -10.54 -49.37
N GLN A 54 40.30 -11.81 -49.33
CA GLN A 54 39.78 -12.84 -50.19
C GLN A 54 38.31 -13.15 -49.93
N LEU A 55 37.90 -13.17 -48.68
CA LEU A 55 36.52 -13.39 -48.26
C LEU A 55 35.61 -12.22 -48.69
N ALA A 56 36.11 -11.00 -48.62
CA ALA A 56 35.39 -9.82 -49.13
C ALA A 56 35.21 -9.90 -50.67
N ALA A 57 36.29 -10.24 -51.40
CA ALA A 57 36.20 -10.39 -52.83
C ALA A 57 35.27 -11.54 -53.30
N LEU A 58 35.28 -12.67 -52.54
CA LEU A 58 34.34 -13.77 -52.78
C LEU A 58 32.90 -13.37 -52.49
N LYS A 59 32.66 -12.64 -51.42
CA LYS A 59 31.32 -12.11 -51.10
C LYS A 59 30.81 -11.18 -52.18
N GLU A 60 31.66 -10.29 -52.68
CA GLU A 60 31.33 -9.39 -53.78
C GLU A 60 31.02 -10.15 -55.08
N ALA A 61 31.88 -11.13 -55.46
CA ALA A 61 31.63 -11.98 -56.61
C ALA A 61 30.35 -12.83 -56.49
N ILE A 62 30.07 -13.36 -55.31
CA ILE A 62 28.83 -14.08 -55.05
C ILE A 62 27.63 -13.11 -55.16
N ALA A 63 27.72 -11.91 -54.58
CA ALA A 63 26.66 -10.92 -54.67
C ALA A 63 26.38 -10.45 -56.11
N ALA A 64 27.40 -10.45 -56.98
CA ALA A 64 27.26 -10.13 -58.40
C ALA A 64 26.61 -11.25 -59.22
N LEU A 65 26.88 -12.52 -58.88
CA LEU A 65 26.37 -13.71 -59.57
C LEU A 65 25.07 -14.25 -58.98
N ASP A 66 24.78 -13.96 -57.69
CA ASP A 66 23.56 -14.41 -57.03
C ASP A 66 22.39 -13.54 -57.44
N THR A 67 21.74 -13.90 -58.51
CA THR A 67 20.50 -13.28 -58.97
C THR A 67 19.28 -13.65 -58.12
N LEU A 68 19.39 -14.65 -57.25
CA LEU A 68 18.36 -15.03 -56.29
C LEU A 68 18.49 -14.22 -54.99
N LYS A 69 18.12 -12.93 -55.05
CA LYS A 69 17.94 -12.13 -53.82
C LYS A 69 16.89 -12.87 -52.97
N LYS A 70 17.31 -13.56 -51.92
CA LYS A 70 16.42 -14.05 -50.87
C LYS A 70 15.85 -12.82 -50.19
N LEU A 71 14.72 -12.33 -50.70
CA LEU A 71 13.98 -11.26 -50.01
C LEU A 71 13.49 -11.79 -48.67
N PRO A 72 13.73 -11.07 -47.58
CA PRO A 72 13.19 -11.47 -46.30
C PRO A 72 11.66 -11.48 -46.37
N LEU A 73 11.06 -12.55 -45.87
CA LEU A 73 9.62 -12.61 -45.73
C LEU A 73 9.20 -11.55 -44.72
N VAL A 74 8.43 -10.55 -45.14
CA VAL A 74 7.87 -9.53 -44.32
C VAL A 74 6.36 -9.76 -44.25
N SER A 75 5.80 -9.69 -43.04
CA SER A 75 4.37 -9.63 -42.85
C SER A 75 3.97 -8.17 -42.49
N THR A 76 2.92 -7.72 -43.11
CA THR A 76 2.35 -6.38 -42.78
C THR A 76 1.04 -6.57 -42.05
N PHE A 77 0.78 -5.72 -41.10
CA PHE A 77 -0.53 -5.62 -40.52
C PHE A 77 -1.04 -4.16 -40.55
N LYS A 78 -2.36 -4.00 -40.67
CA LYS A 78 -2.97 -2.70 -40.74
C LYS A 78 -3.19 -2.16 -39.34
N THR A 79 -2.59 -1.04 -39.01
CA THR A 79 -2.79 -0.37 -37.74
C THR A 79 -4.11 0.40 -37.76
N ASN A 80 -4.88 0.32 -36.68
CA ASN A 80 -6.08 1.08 -36.46
C ASN A 80 -5.95 1.95 -35.20
N LYS A 81 -6.59 3.12 -35.22
CA LYS A 81 -6.73 3.93 -34.01
C LYS A 81 -7.69 3.26 -33.05
N GLN A 82 -7.27 3.05 -31.83
CA GLN A 82 -8.10 2.48 -30.77
C GLN A 82 -7.80 3.12 -29.42
N ALA A 83 -8.75 3.03 -28.49
CA ALA A 83 -8.56 3.56 -27.15
C ALA A 83 -7.53 2.72 -26.38
N PHE A 84 -6.45 3.35 -25.97
CA PHE A 84 -5.45 2.75 -25.10
C PHE A 84 -5.63 3.29 -23.68
N LYS A 85 -5.65 2.37 -22.72
CA LYS A 85 -5.71 2.69 -21.29
C LYS A 85 -4.55 2.01 -20.59
N HIS A 86 -3.73 2.79 -19.93
CA HIS A 86 -2.70 2.26 -19.06
C HIS A 86 -3.23 2.18 -17.63
N TYR A 87 -2.85 1.14 -16.91
CA TYR A 87 -3.28 0.91 -15.54
C TYR A 87 -2.05 0.68 -14.65
N LEU A 88 -2.01 1.40 -13.57
CA LEU A 88 -1.08 1.17 -12.48
C LEU A 88 -1.65 0.08 -11.59
N GLU A 89 -0.93 -1.00 -11.37
CA GLU A 89 -1.31 -2.08 -10.47
C GLU A 89 -0.61 -1.91 -9.12
N LEU A 90 -1.40 -1.88 -8.06
CA LEU A 90 -0.94 -1.67 -6.70
C LEU A 90 -1.57 -2.71 -5.77
N GLN A 91 -0.89 -2.98 -4.67
CA GLN A 91 -1.46 -3.73 -3.57
C GLN A 91 -2.11 -2.76 -2.57
N GLY A 92 -3.31 -3.06 -2.13
CA GLY A 92 -4.03 -2.32 -1.11
C GLY A 92 -4.55 -3.23 -0.01
N ASN A 93 -4.84 -2.64 1.13
CA ASN A 93 -5.43 -3.32 2.28
C ASN A 93 -6.78 -2.70 2.62
N VAL A 94 -7.74 -3.56 2.88
CA VAL A 94 -9.06 -3.13 3.35
C VAL A 94 -8.96 -2.60 4.76
N GLN A 95 -9.50 -1.41 4.99
CA GLN A 95 -9.51 -0.72 6.27
C GLN A 95 -10.90 -0.23 6.64
N THR A 96 -11.11 0.04 7.91
CA THR A 96 -12.28 0.76 8.39
C THR A 96 -11.84 1.86 9.36
N LYS A 97 -12.50 3.02 9.30
CA LYS A 97 -12.23 4.12 10.25
C LYS A 97 -12.81 3.87 11.64
N GLN A 98 -13.69 2.89 11.76
CA GLN A 98 -14.40 2.56 12.99
C GLN A 98 -14.08 1.12 13.41
N ASN A 99 -12.85 0.93 13.90
CA ASN A 99 -12.37 -0.28 14.58
C ASN A 99 -11.73 0.20 15.88
N VAL A 100 -12.43 0.07 16.99
CA VAL A 100 -12.06 0.67 18.27
C VAL A 100 -12.12 -0.37 19.38
N LEU A 101 -11.11 -0.35 20.23
CA LEU A 101 -11.12 -1.02 21.53
C LEU A 101 -11.85 -0.14 22.54
N ILE A 102 -12.78 -0.72 23.27
CA ILE A 102 -13.56 -0.05 24.30
C ILE A 102 -12.92 -0.29 25.64
N TYR A 103 -12.62 0.81 26.33
CA TYR A 103 -12.02 0.82 27.65
C TYR A 103 -13.06 1.26 28.69
N PRO A 104 -12.96 0.76 29.93
CA PRO A 104 -13.80 1.22 31.01
C PRO A 104 -13.41 2.65 31.41
N GLU A 105 -14.38 3.50 31.69
CA GLU A 105 -14.14 4.84 32.24
C GLU A 105 -14.17 4.88 33.77
N PHE A 106 -14.60 3.77 34.40
CA PHE A 106 -14.71 3.62 35.83
C PHE A 106 -14.02 2.33 36.30
N ALA A 107 -13.42 2.35 37.50
CA ALA A 107 -12.78 1.19 38.09
C ALA A 107 -13.79 0.39 38.93
N GLY A 108 -13.86 -0.92 38.70
CA GLY A 108 -14.75 -1.80 39.46
C GLY A 108 -14.77 -3.22 38.90
N VAL A 109 -15.69 -4.03 39.38
CA VAL A 109 -15.93 -5.39 38.87
C VAL A 109 -16.98 -5.34 37.78
N LEU A 110 -16.77 -6.00 36.67
CA LEU A 110 -17.79 -6.22 35.62
C LEU A 110 -18.92 -7.07 36.22
N GLU A 111 -20.06 -6.46 36.45
CA GLU A 111 -21.22 -7.13 37.05
C GLU A 111 -21.97 -7.95 36.01
N LYS A 112 -22.17 -7.39 34.81
CA LYS A 112 -22.86 -8.07 33.69
C LYS A 112 -22.26 -7.67 32.36
N VAL A 113 -22.16 -8.65 31.47
CA VAL A 113 -21.86 -8.43 30.06
C VAL A 113 -23.13 -8.74 29.26
N LEU A 114 -23.67 -7.72 28.56
CA LEU A 114 -25.00 -7.76 27.95
C LEU A 114 -24.96 -8.11 26.46
N VAL A 115 -23.76 -8.30 25.89
CA VAL A 115 -23.58 -8.55 24.46
C VAL A 115 -22.65 -9.72 24.22
N ALA A 116 -22.83 -10.38 23.08
CA ALA A 116 -22.01 -11.50 22.66
C ALA A 116 -21.13 -11.15 21.44
N LYS A 117 -20.08 -11.95 21.23
CA LYS A 117 -19.25 -11.86 20.03
C LYS A 117 -20.08 -12.10 18.77
N GLY A 118 -19.93 -11.23 17.77
CA GLY A 118 -20.70 -11.23 16.51
C GLY A 118 -22.04 -10.47 16.57
N GLU A 119 -22.44 -9.98 17.72
CA GLU A 119 -23.69 -9.24 17.89
C GLU A 119 -23.61 -7.83 17.31
N LYS A 120 -24.69 -7.37 16.66
CA LYS A 120 -24.81 -6.02 16.15
C LYS A 120 -25.31 -5.10 17.26
N VAL A 121 -24.62 -3.97 17.44
CA VAL A 121 -24.95 -2.98 18.47
C VAL A 121 -25.17 -1.62 17.86
N GLN A 122 -26.02 -0.81 18.52
CA GLN A 122 -26.30 0.57 18.14
C GLN A 122 -25.50 1.54 19.00
N LYS A 123 -25.23 2.73 18.49
CA LYS A 123 -24.61 3.81 19.24
C LYS A 123 -25.37 4.11 20.52
N GLY A 124 -24.68 4.14 21.67
CA GLY A 124 -25.25 4.38 22.99
C GLY A 124 -25.85 3.14 23.66
N GLN A 125 -25.89 1.99 22.96
CA GLN A 125 -26.33 0.74 23.58
C GLN A 125 -25.36 0.35 24.71
N VAL A 126 -25.91 -0.07 25.88
CA VAL A 126 -25.11 -0.55 27.00
C VAL A 126 -24.60 -1.95 26.67
N LEU A 127 -23.30 -2.14 26.77
CA LEU A 127 -22.59 -3.38 26.47
C LEU A 127 -22.28 -4.17 27.73
N ALA A 128 -21.91 -3.47 28.80
CA ALA A 128 -21.63 -4.07 30.09
C ALA A 128 -21.88 -3.08 31.22
N LEU A 129 -22.09 -3.63 32.43
CA LEU A 129 -22.28 -2.90 33.65
C LEU A 129 -21.12 -3.17 34.59
N ILE A 130 -20.54 -2.09 35.13
CA ILE A 130 -19.54 -2.14 36.20
C ILE A 130 -20.28 -1.92 37.52
N ASN A 131 -19.93 -2.70 38.54
CA ASN A 131 -20.49 -2.51 39.87
C ASN A 131 -20.26 -1.06 40.36
N ASN A 132 -21.34 -0.40 40.69
CA ASN A 132 -21.33 1.03 41.02
C ASN A 132 -21.01 1.33 42.50
N GLY A 133 -20.75 0.29 43.31
CA GLY A 133 -20.38 0.48 44.74
C GLY A 133 -21.37 1.25 45.57
N GLY A 134 -22.69 1.17 45.28
CA GLY A 134 -23.73 1.87 46.04
C GLY A 134 -23.98 3.32 45.58
N MET A 135 -23.46 3.74 44.44
CA MET A 135 -23.71 5.10 43.89
C MET A 135 -25.17 5.34 43.55
N THR A 136 -25.94 4.30 43.23
CA THR A 136 -27.38 4.41 42.97
C THR A 136 -28.12 4.86 44.23
N GLU A 137 -27.82 4.27 45.38
CA GLU A 137 -28.40 4.61 46.68
C GLU A 137 -27.98 6.03 47.13
N GLN A 138 -26.69 6.34 46.89
CA GLN A 138 -26.20 7.69 47.18
C GLN A 138 -26.87 8.73 46.28
N LEU A 139 -27.14 8.42 45.02
CA LEU A 139 -27.86 9.30 44.10
C LEU A 139 -29.28 9.57 44.60
N ALA A 140 -29.99 8.54 45.04
CA ALA A 140 -31.34 8.66 45.58
C ALA A 140 -31.37 9.60 46.80
N GLN A 141 -30.35 9.53 47.69
CA GLN A 141 -30.22 10.47 48.83
C GLN A 141 -30.00 11.91 48.39
N LEU A 142 -29.10 12.14 47.40
CA LEU A 142 -28.84 13.47 46.89
C LEU A 142 -30.05 14.05 46.13
N GLU A 143 -30.77 13.21 45.38
CA GLU A 143 -32.02 13.65 44.72
C GLU A 143 -33.11 14.08 45.72
N ALA A 144 -33.27 13.32 46.81
CA ALA A 144 -34.19 13.67 47.87
C ALA A 144 -33.80 15.03 48.53
N LYS A 145 -32.50 15.24 48.80
CA LYS A 145 -31.97 16.51 49.30
C LYS A 145 -32.18 17.66 48.33
N ALA A 146 -31.90 17.47 47.05
CA ALA A 146 -32.11 18.46 45.98
C ALA A 146 -33.60 18.80 45.82
N ALA A 147 -34.51 17.86 46.00
CA ALA A 147 -35.94 18.08 45.95
C ALA A 147 -36.41 18.94 47.14
N LEU A 148 -35.84 18.73 48.34
CA LEU A 148 -36.13 19.58 49.51
C LEU A 148 -35.61 21.01 49.33
N SER A 149 -34.35 21.17 48.91
CA SER A 149 -33.76 22.51 48.65
C SER A 149 -34.48 23.25 47.54
N LYS A 150 -34.92 22.54 46.48
CA LYS A 150 -35.77 23.08 45.41
C LYS A 150 -37.09 23.67 45.98
N THR A 151 -37.79 22.87 46.77
CA THR A 151 -39.05 23.28 47.38
C THR A 151 -38.86 24.52 48.29
N THR A 152 -37.74 24.54 49.02
CA THR A 152 -37.39 25.67 49.89
C THR A 152 -37.09 26.93 49.07
N PHE A 153 -36.29 26.78 47.98
CA PHE A 153 -35.99 27.88 47.07
C PHE A 153 -37.27 28.44 46.42
N GLU A 154 -38.11 27.58 45.81
CA GLU A 154 -39.35 28.00 45.17
C GLU A 154 -40.32 28.71 46.16
N ARG A 155 -40.28 28.34 47.45
CA ARG A 155 -41.03 29.04 48.49
C ARG A 155 -40.45 30.41 48.79
N GLN A 156 -39.14 30.53 48.96
CA GLN A 156 -38.47 31.79 49.22
C GLN A 156 -38.56 32.73 48.01
N GLU A 157 -38.47 32.22 46.80
CA GLU A 157 -38.68 33.00 45.57
C GLU A 157 -40.08 33.64 45.52
N ARG A 158 -41.14 32.84 45.79
CA ARG A 158 -42.52 33.41 45.88
C ARG A 158 -42.70 34.45 46.95
N LEU A 159 -42.11 34.27 48.14
CA LEU A 159 -42.15 35.25 49.23
C LEU A 159 -41.40 36.52 48.83
N TRP A 160 -40.22 36.38 48.25
CA TRP A 160 -39.39 37.48 47.77
C TRP A 160 -40.10 38.31 46.67
N ALA A 161 -40.72 37.60 45.69
CA ALA A 161 -41.53 38.26 44.68
C ALA A 161 -42.67 39.08 45.22
N GLN A 162 -43.23 38.70 46.40
CA GLN A 162 -44.26 39.45 47.16
C GLN A 162 -43.68 40.50 48.10
N LYS A 163 -42.36 40.73 48.07
CA LYS A 163 -41.61 41.63 48.97
C LYS A 163 -41.71 41.19 50.44
N ILE A 164 -41.88 39.92 50.73
CA ILE A 164 -41.91 39.31 52.05
C ILE A 164 -40.57 38.55 52.27
N GLY A 165 -39.91 38.87 53.42
CA GLY A 165 -38.65 38.20 53.80
C GLY A 165 -37.41 39.04 53.49
N SER A 166 -36.24 38.37 53.64
CA SER A 166 -34.92 38.98 53.40
C SER A 166 -34.32 38.47 52.11
N GLU A 167 -33.69 39.36 51.34
CA GLU A 167 -32.93 39.03 50.17
C GLU A 167 -31.89 37.93 50.43
N ILE A 168 -31.26 38.00 51.61
CA ILE A 168 -30.25 37.03 52.01
C ILE A 168 -30.81 35.58 52.14
N GLN A 169 -32.07 35.47 52.62
CA GLN A 169 -32.76 34.17 52.73
C GLN A 169 -33.09 33.59 51.35
N TYR A 170 -33.49 34.43 50.40
CA TYR A 170 -33.71 34.05 49.02
C TYR A 170 -32.42 33.58 48.42
N LEU A 171 -31.31 34.36 48.45
CA LEU A 171 -30.00 33.99 47.89
C LEU A 171 -29.41 32.76 48.55
N GLN A 172 -29.60 32.56 49.86
CA GLN A 172 -29.17 31.32 50.53
C GLN A 172 -29.93 30.11 50.04
N ALA A 173 -31.24 30.21 49.86
CA ALA A 173 -32.05 29.10 49.35
C ALA A 173 -31.73 28.77 47.89
N GLU A 174 -31.51 29.79 47.05
CA GLU A 174 -31.07 29.64 45.67
C GLU A 174 -29.72 28.93 45.60
N THR A 175 -28.73 29.42 46.35
CA THR A 175 -27.37 28.85 46.37
C THR A 175 -27.39 27.41 46.88
N ALA A 176 -28.17 27.08 47.90
CA ALA A 176 -28.34 25.73 48.43
C ALA A 176 -28.94 24.77 47.36
N TYR A 177 -29.99 25.22 46.67
CA TYR A 177 -30.59 24.43 45.58
C TYR A 177 -29.63 24.20 44.44
N GLN A 178 -28.90 25.22 43.96
CA GLN A 178 -27.90 25.10 42.92
C GLN A 178 -26.76 24.14 43.29
N ALA A 179 -26.29 24.21 44.56
CA ALA A 179 -25.24 23.34 45.08
C ALA A 179 -25.72 21.86 45.10
N ASP A 180 -26.92 21.58 45.59
CA ASP A 180 -27.47 20.23 45.65
C ASP A 180 -27.76 19.70 44.24
N GLN A 181 -28.28 20.53 43.34
CA GLN A 181 -28.48 20.16 41.93
C GLN A 181 -27.16 19.79 41.24
N ASN A 182 -26.11 20.57 41.50
CA ASN A 182 -24.78 20.25 40.93
C ASN A 182 -24.21 18.96 41.52
N ALA A 183 -24.44 18.66 42.80
CA ALA A 183 -24.05 17.40 43.43
C ALA A 183 -24.75 16.18 42.76
N VAL A 184 -26.06 16.29 42.52
CA VAL A 184 -26.82 15.27 41.78
C VAL A 184 -26.28 15.08 40.36
N LYS A 185 -26.05 16.18 39.63
CA LYS A 185 -25.50 16.13 38.28
C LYS A 185 -24.12 15.47 38.22
N HIS A 186 -23.27 15.80 39.20
CA HIS A 186 -21.94 15.18 39.31
C HIS A 186 -22.00 13.68 39.49
N LEU A 187 -22.81 13.21 40.47
CA LEU A 187 -22.95 11.79 40.77
C LEU A 187 -23.61 11.01 39.60
N LYS A 188 -24.62 11.62 38.94
CA LYS A 188 -25.20 11.08 37.70
C LYS A 188 -24.14 10.88 36.62
N SER A 189 -23.24 11.83 36.43
CA SER A 189 -22.15 11.72 35.47
C SER A 189 -21.16 10.63 35.84
N GLN A 190 -20.86 10.43 37.11
CA GLN A 190 -20.02 9.32 37.58
C GLN A 190 -20.70 7.96 37.35
N LEU A 191 -22.00 7.85 37.71
CA LEU A 191 -22.80 6.64 37.51
C LEU A 191 -22.92 6.29 36.04
N ALA A 192 -23.05 7.27 35.14
CA ALA A 192 -23.08 7.01 33.71
C ALA A 192 -21.79 6.33 33.20
N LYS A 193 -20.64 6.58 33.83
CA LYS A 193 -19.35 5.95 33.49
C LYS A 193 -19.21 4.51 33.94
N THR A 194 -20.11 4.03 34.81
CA THR A 194 -20.16 2.59 35.15
C THR A 194 -20.83 1.75 34.08
N ASN A 195 -21.50 2.39 33.12
CA ASN A 195 -22.10 1.73 31.97
C ASN A 195 -21.12 1.83 30.79
N ILE A 196 -20.62 0.70 30.33
CA ILE A 196 -19.82 0.66 29.11
C ILE A 196 -20.79 0.66 27.93
N THR A 197 -20.67 1.68 27.05
CA THR A 197 -21.60 1.88 25.92
C THR A 197 -20.88 1.84 24.57
N ALA A 198 -21.61 1.50 23.51
CA ALA A 198 -21.10 1.53 22.14
C ALA A 198 -20.96 2.98 21.64
N PRO A 199 -19.78 3.42 21.15
CA PRO A 199 -19.56 4.77 20.65
C PRO A 199 -20.17 5.01 19.27
N PHE A 200 -20.44 3.96 18.51
CA PHE A 200 -21.03 3.98 17.15
C PHE A 200 -21.75 2.65 16.85
N ASP A 201 -22.53 2.64 15.77
CA ASP A 201 -23.19 1.42 15.29
C ASP A 201 -22.17 0.47 14.69
N GLY A 202 -22.16 -0.79 15.14
CA GLY A 202 -21.16 -1.76 14.70
C GLY A 202 -21.49 -3.19 15.09
N THR A 203 -20.49 -4.03 15.03
CA THR A 203 -20.54 -5.43 15.47
C THR A 203 -19.47 -5.65 16.51
N ILE A 204 -19.79 -6.37 17.57
CA ILE A 204 -18.82 -6.81 18.58
C ILE A 204 -17.92 -7.85 17.91
N ASP A 205 -16.66 -7.49 17.69
CA ASP A 205 -15.67 -8.39 17.11
C ASP A 205 -15.13 -9.34 18.18
N ASP A 206 -14.90 -8.81 19.39
CA ASP A 206 -14.39 -9.60 20.51
C ASP A 206 -14.88 -9.08 21.86
N VAL A 207 -15.09 -10.02 22.80
CA VAL A 207 -15.35 -9.77 24.21
C VAL A 207 -14.09 -10.19 24.96
N ILE A 208 -13.29 -9.20 25.40
CA ILE A 208 -11.95 -9.43 25.96
C ILE A 208 -11.99 -9.72 27.46
N LYS A 209 -12.98 -9.14 28.15
CA LYS A 209 -13.18 -9.31 29.59
C LYS A 209 -14.55 -9.88 29.87
N GLU A 210 -14.60 -10.86 30.76
CA GLU A 210 -15.81 -11.57 31.17
C GLU A 210 -16.38 -11.00 32.49
N GLU A 211 -17.60 -11.38 32.79
CA GLU A 211 -18.25 -11.06 34.09
C GLU A 211 -17.36 -11.50 35.27
N GLY A 212 -17.35 -10.71 36.33
CA GLY A 212 -16.52 -10.90 37.50
C GLY A 212 -15.09 -10.40 37.39
N THR A 213 -14.66 -9.96 36.19
CA THR A 213 -13.31 -9.39 36.00
C THR A 213 -13.22 -7.98 36.59
N VAL A 214 -12.13 -7.69 37.32
CA VAL A 214 -11.82 -6.33 37.76
C VAL A 214 -11.28 -5.53 36.58
N VAL A 215 -11.88 -4.38 36.33
CA VAL A 215 -11.49 -3.46 35.26
C VAL A 215 -11.22 -2.06 35.85
N ALA A 216 -10.32 -1.31 35.19
CA ALA A 216 -9.98 0.04 35.57
C ALA A 216 -9.58 0.85 34.31
N PRO A 217 -9.74 2.17 34.30
CA PRO A 217 -9.20 3.01 33.21
C PRO A 217 -7.69 2.81 33.07
N GLY A 218 -7.20 2.63 31.84
CA GLY A 218 -5.77 2.50 31.58
C GLY A 218 -5.42 1.52 30.46
N MET A 219 -4.12 1.33 30.26
CA MET A 219 -3.58 0.40 29.26
C MET A 219 -3.86 -1.06 29.66
N ASN A 220 -4.10 -1.93 28.68
CA ASN A 220 -4.40 -3.36 28.84
C ASN A 220 -5.70 -3.67 29.62
N SER A 221 -6.64 -2.73 29.61
CA SER A 221 -7.95 -2.94 30.25
C SER A 221 -9.11 -2.87 29.24
N GLU A 222 -8.83 -3.21 28.00
CA GLU A 222 -9.85 -3.31 26.95
C GLU A 222 -10.90 -4.34 27.34
N VAL A 223 -12.18 -3.95 27.18
CA VAL A 223 -13.30 -4.85 27.46
C VAL A 223 -13.90 -5.42 26.19
N PHE A 224 -14.08 -4.60 25.19
CA PHE A 224 -14.65 -4.98 23.89
C PHE A 224 -13.83 -4.46 22.71
N ARG A 225 -13.96 -5.14 21.58
CA ARG A 225 -13.62 -4.62 20.27
C ARG A 225 -14.89 -4.46 19.44
N ILE A 226 -15.13 -3.24 18.95
CA ILE A 226 -16.26 -2.94 18.07
C ILE A 226 -15.74 -2.54 16.71
N VAL A 227 -16.32 -3.12 15.66
CA VAL A 227 -15.96 -2.86 14.27
C VAL A 227 -17.19 -2.47 13.47
N ASN A 228 -17.10 -1.39 12.71
CA ASN A 228 -18.12 -1.06 11.73
C ASN A 228 -17.68 -1.55 10.34
N LEU A 229 -18.36 -2.58 9.84
CA LEU A 229 -18.07 -3.18 8.55
C LEU A 229 -18.80 -2.51 7.36
N SER A 230 -19.68 -1.55 7.62
CA SER A 230 -20.45 -0.88 6.55
C SER A 230 -19.68 0.24 5.87
N LYS A 231 -18.75 0.89 6.58
CA LYS A 231 -17.95 2.02 6.09
C LYS A 231 -16.49 1.62 5.90
N MET A 232 -16.24 0.86 4.87
CA MET A 232 -14.90 0.37 4.56
C MET A 232 -14.27 1.13 3.41
N TYR A 233 -12.96 1.09 3.34
CA TYR A 233 -12.17 1.63 2.24
C TYR A 233 -10.93 0.77 2.03
N ILE A 234 -10.32 0.91 0.87
CA ILE A 234 -9.03 0.29 0.58
C ILE A 234 -7.98 1.37 0.65
N GLU A 235 -7.00 1.17 1.51
CA GLU A 235 -5.80 2.00 1.56
C GLU A 235 -4.73 1.39 0.67
N THR A 236 -4.14 2.18 -0.20
CA THR A 236 -2.99 1.79 -1.02
C THR A 236 -2.01 2.95 -1.15
N GLU A 237 -0.75 2.61 -1.38
CA GLU A 237 0.33 3.57 -1.58
C GLU A 237 0.65 3.70 -3.06
N VAL A 238 0.68 4.94 -3.53
CA VAL A 238 0.93 5.29 -4.92
C VAL A 238 2.27 6.02 -5.01
N PRO A 239 3.19 5.62 -5.90
CA PRO A 239 4.45 6.34 -6.11
C PRO A 239 4.25 7.80 -6.52
N GLU A 240 5.12 8.71 -6.06
CA GLU A 240 4.99 10.16 -6.25
C GLU A 240 4.93 10.61 -7.71
N ASN A 241 5.53 9.86 -8.63
CA ASN A 241 5.50 10.15 -10.06
C ASN A 241 4.10 10.13 -10.69
N PHE A 242 3.11 9.52 -10.01
CA PHE A 242 1.71 9.47 -10.47
C PHE A 242 0.81 10.55 -9.83
N ILE A 243 1.37 11.48 -9.03
CA ILE A 243 0.57 12.48 -8.30
C ILE A 243 -0.27 13.36 -9.21
N ALA A 244 0.22 13.66 -10.41
CA ALA A 244 -0.52 14.47 -11.41
C ALA A 244 -1.70 13.69 -12.02
N SER A 245 -1.62 12.37 -12.08
CA SER A 245 -2.56 11.49 -12.78
C SER A 245 -3.66 10.96 -11.87
N ILE A 246 -3.39 10.81 -10.57
CA ILE A 246 -4.33 10.23 -9.61
C ILE A 246 -5.03 11.35 -8.82
N ARG A 247 -6.36 11.41 -8.96
CA ARG A 247 -7.20 12.43 -8.32
C ARG A 247 -8.46 11.80 -7.73
N LYS A 248 -9.07 12.48 -6.76
CA LYS A 248 -10.38 12.12 -6.22
C LYS A 248 -11.40 11.93 -7.34
N GLY A 249 -12.23 10.88 -7.25
CA GLY A 249 -13.22 10.51 -8.25
C GLY A 249 -12.69 9.66 -9.41
N LYS A 250 -11.37 9.41 -9.49
CA LYS A 250 -10.79 8.54 -10.50
C LYS A 250 -11.31 7.10 -10.34
N SER A 251 -11.66 6.45 -11.43
CA SER A 251 -12.13 5.06 -11.43
C SER A 251 -11.00 4.12 -11.01
N ALA A 252 -11.33 3.19 -10.13
CA ALA A 252 -10.45 2.13 -9.64
C ALA A 252 -11.13 0.78 -9.84
N SER A 253 -10.38 -0.20 -10.33
CA SER A 253 -10.81 -1.59 -10.38
C SER A 253 -10.05 -2.36 -9.31
N VAL A 254 -10.78 -3.00 -8.40
CA VAL A 254 -10.23 -3.73 -7.26
C VAL A 254 -10.55 -5.20 -7.41
N TYR A 255 -9.54 -6.03 -7.34
CA TYR A 255 -9.66 -7.47 -7.35
C TYR A 255 -9.21 -8.06 -6.02
N PHE A 256 -10.04 -8.92 -5.44
CA PHE A 256 -9.77 -9.65 -4.21
C PHE A 256 -9.43 -11.11 -4.53
N PRO A 257 -8.15 -11.49 -4.53
CA PRO A 257 -7.72 -12.85 -4.95
C PRO A 257 -8.36 -13.95 -4.11
N ILE A 258 -8.45 -13.75 -2.79
CA ILE A 258 -9.00 -14.74 -1.85
C ILE A 258 -10.50 -14.98 -2.08
N LEU A 259 -11.22 -13.95 -2.49
CA LEU A 259 -12.68 -14.01 -2.71
C LEU A 259 -13.05 -14.27 -4.16
N GLY A 260 -12.11 -14.20 -5.10
CA GLY A 260 -12.38 -14.26 -6.55
C GLY A 260 -13.28 -13.12 -7.06
N LYS A 261 -13.42 -12.02 -6.29
CA LYS A 261 -14.34 -10.92 -6.60
C LYS A 261 -13.63 -9.70 -7.15
N LYS A 262 -14.26 -9.08 -8.15
CA LYS A 262 -13.84 -7.81 -8.74
C LYS A 262 -14.90 -6.74 -8.45
N VAL A 263 -14.45 -5.57 -7.97
CA VAL A 263 -15.29 -4.41 -7.66
C VAL A 263 -14.77 -3.21 -8.42
N THR A 264 -15.65 -2.52 -9.13
CA THR A 264 -15.32 -1.23 -9.76
C THR A 264 -15.84 -0.12 -8.85
N THR A 265 -14.96 0.80 -8.50
CA THR A 265 -15.23 1.87 -7.54
C THR A 265 -14.42 3.11 -7.90
N THR A 266 -14.31 4.09 -7.00
CA THR A 266 -13.60 5.34 -7.24
C THR A 266 -12.68 5.69 -6.09
N VAL A 267 -11.64 6.48 -6.41
CA VAL A 267 -10.77 7.09 -5.42
C VAL A 267 -11.55 8.10 -4.60
N LYS A 268 -11.68 7.86 -3.31
CA LYS A 268 -12.42 8.70 -2.36
C LYS A 268 -11.59 9.90 -1.89
N GLN A 269 -10.33 9.65 -1.60
CA GLN A 269 -9.41 10.64 -1.09
C GLN A 269 -7.98 10.35 -1.56
N VAL A 270 -7.23 11.41 -1.82
CA VAL A 270 -5.79 11.38 -2.10
C VAL A 270 -5.09 12.07 -0.93
N GLY A 271 -4.09 11.43 -0.35
CA GLY A 271 -3.31 11.99 0.74
C GLY A 271 -2.44 13.16 0.27
N ASN A 272 -2.28 14.14 1.15
CA ASN A 272 -1.48 15.34 0.87
C ASN A 272 -0.01 15.20 1.33
N PHE A 273 0.32 14.07 1.94
CA PHE A 273 1.66 13.80 2.48
C PHE A 273 2.35 12.72 1.66
N ILE A 274 3.59 13.00 1.25
CA ILE A 274 4.48 12.02 0.60
C ILE A 274 5.40 11.44 1.67
N ASN A 275 5.36 10.13 1.84
CA ASN A 275 6.26 9.45 2.75
C ASN A 275 7.70 9.50 2.19
N PRO A 276 8.65 10.13 2.90
CA PRO A 276 10.01 10.30 2.39
C PRO A 276 10.80 8.99 2.29
N SER A 277 10.40 7.95 3.04
CA SER A 277 11.11 6.68 3.07
C SER A 277 10.91 5.84 1.81
N ASN A 278 9.72 5.88 1.22
CA ASN A 278 9.36 5.08 0.03
C ASN A 278 8.86 5.91 -1.14
N ARG A 279 8.88 7.25 -1.04
CA ARG A 279 8.43 8.18 -2.08
C ARG A 279 7.03 7.87 -2.60
N SER A 280 6.09 7.61 -1.68
CA SER A 280 4.70 7.31 -2.00
C SER A 280 3.73 8.20 -1.24
N PHE A 281 2.53 8.35 -1.77
CA PHE A 281 1.40 8.96 -1.08
C PHE A 281 0.25 7.96 -0.94
N LYS A 282 -0.51 8.07 0.14
CA LYS A 282 -1.64 7.20 0.41
C LYS A 282 -2.89 7.67 -0.32
N ILE A 283 -3.66 6.72 -0.81
CA ILE A 283 -5.01 6.98 -1.32
C ILE A 283 -6.03 6.07 -0.62
N GLU A 284 -7.22 6.60 -0.43
CA GLU A 284 -8.37 5.84 0.03
C GLU A 284 -9.33 5.60 -1.15
N ILE A 285 -9.69 4.35 -1.37
CA ILE A 285 -10.63 3.93 -2.39
C ILE A 285 -11.89 3.44 -1.69
N ASP A 286 -13.04 3.93 -2.10
CA ASP A 286 -14.30 3.55 -1.47
C ASP A 286 -14.61 2.07 -1.68
N LEU A 287 -15.07 1.39 -0.63
CA LEU A 287 -15.44 -0.02 -0.69
C LEU A 287 -16.82 -0.21 -0.06
N PRO A 288 -17.89 -0.23 -0.88
CA PRO A 288 -19.21 -0.56 -0.38
C PRO A 288 -19.27 -2.04 0.07
N ASN A 289 -19.59 -2.25 1.33
CA ASN A 289 -19.64 -3.59 1.95
C ASN A 289 -21.03 -3.92 2.48
N THR A 290 -22.04 -3.92 1.61
CA THR A 290 -23.43 -4.21 1.98
C THR A 290 -23.65 -5.65 2.46
N THR A 291 -22.83 -6.57 1.99
CA THR A 291 -22.93 -8.01 2.30
C THR A 291 -22.07 -8.43 3.50
N GLY A 292 -21.22 -7.55 4.04
CA GLY A 292 -20.31 -7.87 5.14
C GLY A 292 -19.19 -8.87 4.82
N ILE A 293 -18.98 -9.17 3.53
CA ILE A 293 -17.99 -10.18 3.09
C ILE A 293 -16.57 -9.62 3.21
N PHE A 294 -16.40 -8.33 2.95
CA PHE A 294 -15.09 -7.69 3.08
C PHE A 294 -14.78 -7.45 4.56
N LYS A 295 -13.62 -7.91 4.98
CA LYS A 295 -13.15 -7.75 6.36
C LYS A 295 -11.91 -6.86 6.41
N PRO A 296 -11.67 -6.16 7.51
CA PRO A 296 -10.41 -5.44 7.72
C PRO A 296 -9.18 -6.31 7.47
N ASN A 297 -8.11 -5.70 6.98
CA ASN A 297 -6.83 -6.34 6.64
C ASN A 297 -6.88 -7.32 5.47
N LEU A 298 -8.01 -7.44 4.75
CA LEU A 298 -8.07 -8.21 3.51
C LEU A 298 -7.23 -7.53 2.45
N THR A 299 -6.33 -8.28 1.80
CA THR A 299 -5.50 -7.77 0.71
C THR A 299 -6.29 -7.69 -0.61
N ALA A 300 -6.08 -6.61 -1.34
CA ALA A 300 -6.69 -6.37 -2.64
C ALA A 300 -5.63 -5.94 -3.67
N ARG A 301 -5.83 -6.31 -4.93
CA ARG A 301 -5.11 -5.73 -6.07
C ARG A 301 -5.91 -4.59 -6.63
N VAL A 302 -5.32 -3.42 -6.68
CA VAL A 302 -5.94 -2.19 -7.15
C VAL A 302 -5.36 -1.83 -8.52
N GLN A 303 -6.21 -1.64 -9.51
CA GLN A 303 -5.85 -1.14 -10.83
C GLN A 303 -6.41 0.27 -10.99
N LEU A 304 -5.51 1.24 -11.12
CA LEU A 304 -5.83 2.66 -11.32
C LEU A 304 -5.48 3.06 -12.74
N ASN A 305 -6.42 3.61 -13.46
CA ASN A 305 -6.10 4.16 -14.77
C ASN A 305 -5.32 5.47 -14.59
N ASP A 306 -4.07 5.52 -14.99
CA ASP A 306 -3.21 6.70 -14.93
C ASP A 306 -3.17 7.48 -16.25
N TYR A 307 -3.30 6.77 -17.39
CA TYR A 307 -3.25 7.37 -18.71
C TYR A 307 -4.31 6.77 -19.64
N THR A 308 -4.94 7.60 -20.44
CA THR A 308 -5.89 7.19 -21.47
C THR A 308 -5.67 8.02 -22.74
N ASN A 309 -5.49 7.34 -23.87
CA ASN A 309 -5.46 7.95 -25.19
C ASN A 309 -6.55 7.31 -26.07
N PRO A 310 -7.59 8.06 -26.45
CA PRO A 310 -8.71 7.51 -27.25
C PRO A 310 -8.32 7.17 -28.70
N ASN A 311 -7.22 7.71 -29.21
CA ASN A 311 -6.78 7.58 -30.59
C ASN A 311 -5.34 7.03 -30.71
N ALA A 312 -4.96 6.10 -29.85
CA ALA A 312 -3.64 5.48 -29.90
C ALA A 312 -3.52 4.51 -31.08
N VAL A 313 -2.34 4.50 -31.69
CA VAL A 313 -1.95 3.46 -32.68
C VAL A 313 -1.12 2.43 -31.93
N LEU A 314 -1.65 1.22 -31.79
CA LEU A 314 -0.96 0.12 -31.13
C LEU A 314 -0.22 -0.72 -32.19
N ILE A 315 1.02 -1.06 -31.89
CA ILE A 315 1.86 -1.96 -32.66
C ILE A 315 2.31 -3.12 -31.75
N PRO A 316 2.46 -4.33 -32.31
CA PRO A 316 3.01 -5.45 -31.56
C PRO A 316 4.43 -5.17 -31.06
N GLN A 317 4.75 -5.53 -29.83
CA GLN A 317 6.09 -5.35 -29.25
C GLN A 317 7.17 -6.10 -30.04
N SER A 318 6.82 -7.19 -30.71
CA SER A 318 7.74 -7.98 -31.56
C SER A 318 8.29 -7.22 -32.77
N ILE A 319 7.79 -6.00 -33.06
CA ILE A 319 8.23 -5.18 -34.19
C ILE A 319 9.27 -4.13 -33.74
N ILE A 320 9.36 -3.89 -32.45
CA ILE A 320 10.31 -2.97 -31.82
C ILE A 320 11.56 -3.72 -31.41
#